data_3acd1a0eff4f93fccb3a63e057ed9179
#
_entry.id   3acd1a0eff4f93fccb3a63e057ed9179
#
_cell.length_a   1.000
_cell.length_b   1.000
_cell.length_c   1.000
_cell.angle_alpha   90.00
_cell.angle_beta   90.00
_cell.angle_gamma   90.00
#
_symmetry.space_group_name_H-M   'P 1'
#
loop_
_entity.id
_entity.type
_entity.pdbx_description
1 polymer ?
#
loop_
_entity_poly.entity_id
_entity_poly.type
_entity_poly.pdbx_seq_one_letter_code
_entity_poly.pdbx_strand_id
1 'polypeptide(L)'
;MQGVARNFFTLAVIYAVIGMLLGLSMAMSQDHTQTPTHAHIMVLGWVTSSVFAFFYHLVPAARNSKLAVVHFWLAAISSIGMMIGLFVLYGGNPSIEPLLGVCAIAFIVATVLFAFIALRALWGGEAASATSPVATH
;
A
#
# COMPACT_ATOMS: atom_id res chain seq x y z
N MET A 1 -10.26 -8.64 -10.88
CA MET A 1 -9.18 -7.63 -10.72
C MET A 1 -8.19 -7.70 -11.89
N GLN A 2 -7.69 -6.57 -12.36
CA GLN A 2 -6.74 -6.47 -13.48
C GLN A 2 -5.69 -5.38 -13.20
N GLY A 3 -4.55 -5.42 -13.91
CA GLY A 3 -3.49 -4.41 -13.79
C GLY A 3 -3.01 -4.22 -12.36
N VAL A 4 -2.78 -2.98 -11.95
CA VAL A 4 -2.28 -2.62 -10.62
C VAL A 4 -3.18 -3.09 -9.47
N ALA A 5 -4.50 -3.19 -9.69
CA ALA A 5 -5.43 -3.72 -8.68
C ALA A 5 -5.11 -5.17 -8.31
N ARG A 6 -4.84 -6.01 -9.32
CA ARG A 6 -4.42 -7.40 -9.10
C ARG A 6 -3.08 -7.47 -8.37
N ASN A 7 -2.12 -6.62 -8.76
CA ASN A 7 -0.79 -6.61 -8.17
C ASN A 7 -0.84 -6.22 -6.69
N PHE A 8 -1.60 -5.17 -6.33
CA PHE A 8 -1.80 -4.78 -4.93
C PHE A 8 -2.51 -5.87 -4.12
N PHE A 9 -3.52 -6.52 -4.69
CA PHE A 9 -4.21 -7.59 -3.98
C PHE A 9 -3.32 -8.80 -3.74
N THR A 10 -2.51 -9.17 -4.74
CA THR A 10 -1.51 -10.24 -4.58
C THR A 10 -0.53 -9.92 -3.46
N LEU A 11 0.01 -8.70 -3.45
CA LEU A 11 0.92 -8.23 -2.40
C LEU A 11 0.25 -8.27 -1.02
N ALA A 12 -1.01 -7.81 -0.93
CA ALA A 12 -1.79 -7.84 0.31
C ALA A 12 -1.97 -9.25 0.86
N VAL A 13 -2.31 -10.22 0.01
CA VAL A 13 -2.47 -11.64 0.42
C VAL A 13 -1.15 -12.21 0.93
N ILE A 14 -0.03 -11.91 0.27
CA ILE A 14 1.30 -12.33 0.71
C ILE A 14 1.60 -11.76 2.10
N TYR A 15 1.35 -10.45 2.32
CA TYR A 15 1.54 -9.84 3.64
C TYR A 15 0.63 -10.46 4.70
N ALA A 16 -0.64 -10.75 4.38
CA ALA A 16 -1.55 -11.41 5.31
C ALA A 16 -1.00 -12.75 5.81
N VAL A 17 -0.51 -13.59 4.89
CA VAL A 17 0.08 -14.89 5.25
C VAL A 17 1.34 -14.72 6.09
N ILE A 18 2.27 -13.84 5.67
CA ILE A 18 3.51 -13.59 6.41
C ILE A 18 3.21 -13.03 7.80
N GLY A 19 2.30 -12.07 7.90
CA GLY A 19 1.91 -11.47 9.17
C GLY A 19 1.29 -12.48 10.12
N MET A 20 0.38 -13.34 9.63
CA MET A 20 -0.22 -14.40 10.44
C MET A 20 0.82 -15.42 10.92
N LEU A 21 1.77 -15.81 10.07
CA LEU A 21 2.86 -16.73 10.47
C LEU A 21 3.77 -16.10 11.52
N LEU A 22 4.10 -14.82 11.39
CA LEU A 22 4.88 -14.09 12.39
C LEU A 22 4.12 -14.00 13.73
N GLY A 23 2.83 -13.69 13.68
CA GLY A 23 1.97 -13.66 14.87
C GLY A 23 1.89 -15.02 15.57
N LEU A 24 1.73 -16.11 14.80
CA LEU A 24 1.74 -17.47 15.33
C LEU A 24 3.09 -17.82 15.97
N SER A 25 4.19 -17.47 15.32
CA SER A 25 5.55 -17.66 15.85
C SER A 25 5.74 -16.98 17.18
N MET A 26 5.31 -15.71 17.34
CA MET A 26 5.35 -14.98 18.59
C MET A 26 4.50 -15.64 19.69
N ALA A 27 3.30 -16.12 19.32
CA ALA A 27 2.43 -16.80 20.28
C ALA A 27 3.04 -18.12 20.79
N MET A 28 3.68 -18.88 19.92
CA MET A 28 4.32 -20.16 20.27
C MET A 28 5.59 -19.98 21.09
N SER A 29 6.41 -18.98 20.76
CA SER A 29 7.68 -18.72 21.47
C SER A 29 7.51 -17.89 22.74
N GLN A 30 6.36 -17.24 22.92
CA GLN A 30 6.11 -16.23 23.96
C GLN A 30 7.08 -15.04 23.87
N ASP A 31 7.81 -14.90 22.77
CA ASP A 31 8.65 -13.74 22.45
C ASP A 31 7.88 -12.77 21.56
N HIS A 32 7.57 -11.60 22.10
CA HIS A 32 6.78 -10.55 21.45
C HIS A 32 7.63 -9.38 20.91
N THR A 33 8.94 -9.58 20.77
CA THR A 33 9.89 -8.55 20.30
C THR A 33 9.51 -8.03 18.91
N GLN A 34 8.93 -8.87 18.05
CA GLN A 34 8.53 -8.52 16.68
C GLN A 34 7.10 -7.94 16.58
N THR A 35 6.45 -7.58 17.70
CA THR A 35 5.09 -7.00 17.67
C THR A 35 4.98 -5.79 16.74
N PRO A 36 5.93 -4.82 16.72
CA PRO A 36 5.83 -3.69 15.79
C PRO A 36 5.94 -4.11 14.32
N THR A 37 6.80 -5.08 14.01
CA THR A 37 6.92 -5.65 12.65
C THR A 37 5.62 -6.31 12.23
N HIS A 38 5.05 -7.17 13.09
CA HIS A 38 3.77 -7.83 12.85
C HIS A 38 2.65 -6.79 12.58
N ALA A 39 2.55 -5.77 13.43
CA ALA A 39 1.53 -4.73 13.28
C ALA A 39 1.65 -3.99 11.94
N HIS A 40 2.86 -3.62 11.52
CA HIS A 40 3.08 -2.96 10.23
C HIS A 40 2.75 -3.88 9.05
N ILE A 41 3.14 -5.15 9.09
CA ILE A 41 2.79 -6.13 8.05
C ILE A 41 1.26 -6.23 7.93
N MET A 42 0.54 -6.30 9.05
CA MET A 42 -0.92 -6.44 9.04
C MET A 42 -1.62 -5.15 8.59
N VAL A 43 -1.20 -3.99 9.09
CA VAL A 43 -1.89 -2.72 8.79
C VAL A 43 -1.43 -2.13 7.46
N LEU A 44 -0.13 -1.90 7.28
CA LEU A 44 0.39 -1.24 6.06
C LEU A 44 0.56 -2.25 4.91
N GLY A 45 0.97 -3.47 5.22
CA GLY A 45 1.12 -4.52 4.22
C GLY A 45 -0.23 -5.04 3.74
N TRP A 46 -1.00 -5.68 4.59
CA TRP A 46 -2.25 -6.34 4.20
C TRP A 46 -3.40 -5.36 4.02
N VAL A 47 -3.81 -4.63 5.09
CA VAL A 47 -5.04 -3.81 5.04
C VAL A 47 -4.88 -2.67 4.04
N THR A 48 -3.81 -1.89 4.12
CA THR A 48 -3.61 -0.73 3.24
C THR A 48 -3.47 -1.14 1.77
N SER A 49 -2.70 -2.20 1.48
CA SER A 49 -2.60 -2.71 0.10
C SER A 49 -3.94 -3.26 -0.42
N SER A 50 -4.77 -3.85 0.43
CA SER A 50 -6.13 -4.27 0.07
C SER A 50 -7.01 -3.07 -0.28
N VAL A 51 -6.94 -1.98 0.48
CA VAL A 51 -7.66 -0.73 0.19
C VAL A 51 -7.24 -0.17 -1.17
N PHE A 52 -5.93 -0.11 -1.46
CA PHE A 52 -5.43 0.30 -2.77
C PHE A 52 -5.94 -0.59 -3.90
N ALA A 53 -5.92 -1.92 -3.69
CA ALA A 53 -6.41 -2.89 -4.65
C ALA A 53 -7.90 -2.69 -4.97
N PHE A 54 -8.74 -2.54 -3.95
CA PHE A 54 -10.18 -2.33 -4.12
C PHE A 54 -10.48 -0.98 -4.79
N PHE A 55 -9.79 0.09 -4.39
CA PHE A 55 -9.95 1.39 -5.05
C PHE A 55 -9.65 1.29 -6.56
N TYR A 56 -8.50 0.75 -6.93
CA TYR A 56 -8.15 0.58 -8.36
C TYR A 56 -9.04 -0.43 -9.08
N HIS A 57 -9.65 -1.37 -8.36
CA HIS A 57 -10.62 -2.27 -8.97
C HIS A 57 -11.92 -1.56 -9.33
N LEU A 58 -12.41 -0.72 -8.42
CA LEU A 58 -13.69 -0.01 -8.55
C LEU A 58 -13.59 1.23 -9.44
N VAL A 59 -12.38 1.80 -9.64
CA VAL A 59 -12.15 3.02 -10.41
C VAL A 59 -11.22 2.74 -11.61
N PRO A 60 -11.75 2.21 -12.73
CA PRO A 60 -10.94 1.83 -13.91
C PRO A 60 -10.15 3.00 -14.51
N ALA A 61 -10.68 4.22 -14.46
CA ALA A 61 -9.99 5.42 -14.95
C ALA A 61 -8.68 5.69 -14.18
N ALA A 62 -8.69 5.53 -12.85
CA ALA A 62 -7.50 5.64 -12.03
C ALA A 62 -6.52 4.48 -12.29
N ARG A 63 -7.04 3.24 -12.36
CA ARG A 63 -6.24 2.02 -12.58
C ARG A 63 -5.40 2.08 -13.86
N ASN A 64 -5.95 2.63 -14.93
CA ASN A 64 -5.31 2.65 -16.26
C ASN A 64 -4.31 3.80 -16.42
N SER A 65 -4.10 4.63 -15.39
CA SER A 65 -3.15 5.73 -15.42
C SER A 65 -1.71 5.25 -15.22
N LYS A 66 -0.74 5.95 -15.83
CA LYS A 66 0.68 5.70 -15.57
C LYS A 66 1.06 5.94 -14.11
N LEU A 67 0.39 6.89 -13.46
CA LEU A 67 0.61 7.19 -12.04
C LEU A 67 0.25 6.01 -11.13
N ALA A 68 -0.76 5.19 -11.50
CA ALA A 68 -1.11 3.99 -10.74
C ALA A 68 0.02 2.97 -10.73
N VAL A 69 0.74 2.83 -11.85
CA VAL A 69 1.90 1.93 -11.96
C VAL A 69 3.06 2.46 -11.11
N VAL A 70 3.33 3.76 -11.17
CA VAL A 70 4.37 4.41 -10.34
C VAL A 70 4.03 4.23 -8.84
N HIS A 71 2.77 4.49 -8.46
CA HIS A 71 2.29 4.28 -7.10
C HIS A 71 2.50 2.84 -6.64
N PHE A 72 2.14 1.85 -7.46
CA PHE A 72 2.32 0.45 -7.11
C PHE A 72 3.79 0.12 -6.79
N TRP A 73 4.72 0.47 -7.67
CA TRP A 73 6.13 0.14 -7.45
C TRP A 73 6.73 0.90 -6.28
N LEU A 74 6.39 2.18 -6.12
CA LEU A 74 6.85 2.96 -4.99
C LEU A 74 6.33 2.38 -3.66
N ALA A 75 5.04 2.08 -3.57
CA ALA A 75 4.43 1.48 -2.38
C ALA A 75 4.97 0.08 -2.09
N ALA A 76 5.11 -0.78 -3.11
CA ALA A 76 5.60 -2.15 -2.95
C ALA A 76 7.06 -2.17 -2.46
N ILE A 77 7.96 -1.45 -3.13
CA ILE A 77 9.38 -1.44 -2.77
C ILE A 77 9.58 -0.84 -1.38
N SER A 78 8.93 0.29 -1.09
CA SER A 78 9.08 0.96 0.21
C SER A 78 8.48 0.13 1.36
N SER A 79 7.32 -0.49 1.16
CA SER A 79 6.71 -1.33 2.19
C SER A 79 7.53 -2.59 2.46
N ILE A 80 8.02 -3.28 1.42
CA ILE A 80 8.89 -4.45 1.59
C ILE A 80 10.17 -4.07 2.34
N GLY A 81 10.83 -2.98 1.92
CA GLY A 81 12.04 -2.48 2.59
C GLY A 81 11.78 -2.10 4.04
N MET A 82 10.64 -1.48 4.33
CA MET A 82 10.25 -1.11 5.69
C MET A 82 9.99 -2.36 6.56
N MET A 83 9.29 -3.39 6.05
CA MET A 83 9.02 -4.62 6.82
C MET A 83 10.32 -5.37 7.14
N ILE A 84 11.22 -5.48 6.16
CA ILE A 84 12.56 -6.08 6.37
C ILE A 84 13.35 -5.25 7.38
N GLY A 85 13.35 -3.92 7.23
CA GLY A 85 14.04 -3.03 8.15
C GLY A 85 13.56 -3.14 9.59
N LEU A 86 12.23 -3.20 9.80
CA LEU A 86 11.64 -3.41 11.13
C LEU A 86 12.04 -4.77 11.72
N PHE A 87 11.98 -5.82 10.90
CA PHE A 87 12.36 -7.16 11.36
C PHE A 87 13.83 -7.21 11.83
N VAL A 88 14.72 -6.57 11.08
CA VAL A 88 16.16 -6.50 11.41
C VAL A 88 16.40 -5.61 12.63
N LEU A 89 15.71 -4.46 12.73
CA LEU A 89 15.82 -3.55 13.87
C LEU A 89 15.42 -4.23 15.18
N TYR A 90 14.24 -4.82 15.21
CA TYR A 90 13.73 -5.54 16.38
C TYR A 90 14.41 -6.91 16.60
N GLY A 91 15.16 -7.40 15.63
CA GLY A 91 16.11 -8.50 15.77
C GLY A 91 17.43 -8.11 16.46
N GLY A 92 17.58 -6.84 16.87
CA GLY A 92 18.73 -6.35 17.63
C GLY A 92 19.81 -5.64 16.81
N ASN A 93 19.54 -5.26 15.55
CA ASN A 93 20.49 -4.53 14.72
C ASN A 93 20.01 -3.10 14.41
N PRO A 94 20.38 -2.10 15.24
CA PRO A 94 19.96 -0.70 15.03
C PRO A 94 20.61 0.00 13.84
N SER A 95 21.67 -0.55 13.24
CA SER A 95 22.33 0.06 12.07
C SER A 95 21.42 0.15 10.84
N ILE A 96 20.28 -0.53 10.83
CA ILE A 96 19.27 -0.50 9.76
C ILE A 96 18.38 0.76 9.80
N GLU A 97 18.37 1.53 10.90
CA GLU A 97 17.45 2.67 11.08
C GLU A 97 17.48 3.70 9.95
N PRO A 98 18.62 4.10 9.39
CA PRO A 98 18.61 5.07 8.28
C PRO A 98 17.89 4.56 7.05
N LEU A 99 18.09 3.29 6.69
CA LEU A 99 17.39 2.65 5.56
C LEU A 99 15.89 2.51 5.85
N LEU A 100 15.53 2.12 7.07
CA LEU A 100 14.15 2.04 7.52
C LEU A 100 13.47 3.41 7.41
N GLY A 101 14.14 4.50 7.82
CA GLY A 101 13.64 5.86 7.70
C GLY A 101 13.38 6.26 6.24
N VAL A 102 14.30 5.95 5.33
CA VAL A 102 14.12 6.19 3.89
C VAL A 102 12.90 5.44 3.35
N CYS A 103 12.75 4.15 3.69
CA CYS A 103 11.59 3.35 3.27
C CYS A 103 10.28 3.91 3.83
N ALA A 104 10.25 4.35 5.09
CA ALA A 104 9.08 4.94 5.71
C ALA A 104 8.66 6.25 5.01
N ILE A 105 9.61 7.14 4.72
CA ILE A 105 9.35 8.38 3.96
C ILE A 105 8.84 8.06 2.56
N ALA A 106 9.46 7.10 1.86
CA ALA A 106 9.02 6.68 0.52
C ALA A 106 7.60 6.11 0.54
N PHE A 107 7.20 5.39 1.59
CA PHE A 107 5.83 4.88 1.74
C PHE A 107 4.82 6.01 2.00
N ILE A 108 5.20 7.04 2.77
CA ILE A 108 4.38 8.24 2.94
C ILE A 108 4.18 8.94 1.60
N VAL A 109 5.25 9.12 0.80
CA VAL A 109 5.15 9.70 -0.55
C VAL A 109 4.23 8.87 -1.45
N ALA A 110 4.32 7.54 -1.40
CA ALA A 110 3.41 6.67 -2.12
C ALA A 110 1.95 6.88 -1.70
N THR A 111 1.69 7.01 -0.40
CA THR A 111 0.35 7.25 0.14
C THR A 111 -0.20 8.62 -0.28
N VAL A 112 0.63 9.66 -0.28
CA VAL A 112 0.26 11.00 -0.80
C VAL A 112 -0.04 10.94 -2.29
N LEU A 113 0.76 10.21 -3.07
CA LEU A 113 0.48 9.98 -4.50
C LEU A 113 -0.85 9.26 -4.72
N PHE A 114 -1.15 8.25 -3.89
CA PHE A 114 -2.46 7.58 -3.92
C PHE A 114 -3.60 8.55 -3.62
N ALA A 115 -3.46 9.38 -2.59
CA ALA A 115 -4.47 10.39 -2.23
C ALA A 115 -4.72 11.35 -3.40
N PHE A 116 -3.66 11.82 -4.07
CA PHE A 116 -3.79 12.65 -5.27
C PHE A 116 -4.54 11.93 -6.40
N ILE A 117 -4.20 10.68 -6.70
CA ILE A 117 -4.88 9.88 -7.72
C ILE A 117 -6.36 9.69 -7.38
N ALA A 118 -6.64 9.34 -6.12
CA ALA A 118 -7.99 9.07 -5.64
C ALA A 118 -8.86 10.32 -5.69
N LEU A 119 -8.40 11.43 -5.15
CA LEU A 119 -9.14 12.70 -5.15
C LEU A 119 -9.40 13.19 -6.57
N ARG A 120 -8.40 13.14 -7.45
CA ARG A 120 -8.58 13.51 -8.85
C ARG A 120 -9.61 12.62 -9.58
N ALA A 121 -9.64 11.33 -9.29
CA ALA A 121 -10.58 10.41 -9.92
C ALA A 121 -12.01 10.60 -9.41
N LEU A 122 -12.18 10.92 -8.13
CA LEU A 122 -13.49 11.13 -7.49
C LEU A 122 -14.11 12.48 -7.88
N TRP A 123 -13.33 13.54 -7.92
CA TRP A 123 -13.84 14.92 -8.14
C TRP A 123 -13.66 15.41 -9.57
N GLY A 124 -12.75 14.84 -10.36
CA GLY A 124 -12.49 15.25 -11.74
C GLY A 124 -13.59 14.82 -12.73
N GLY A 125 -14.42 13.83 -12.41
CA GLY A 125 -15.53 13.37 -13.24
C GLY A 125 -16.73 14.30 -13.29
N GLU A 126 -16.98 15.04 -12.21
CA GLU A 126 -18.12 15.98 -12.12
C GLU A 126 -17.92 17.23 -13.00
N ALA A 127 -16.67 17.70 -13.12
CA ALA A 127 -16.36 18.87 -13.96
C ALA A 127 -16.58 18.59 -15.46
N ALA A 128 -16.37 17.35 -15.92
CA ALA A 128 -16.59 16.98 -17.32
C ALA A 128 -18.08 16.84 -17.69
N SER A 129 -18.93 16.48 -16.73
CA SER A 129 -20.39 16.36 -16.94
C SER A 129 -21.10 17.71 -16.99
N ALA A 130 -20.58 18.72 -16.28
CA ALA A 130 -21.17 20.05 -16.21
C ALA A 130 -20.96 20.91 -17.48
N THR A 131 -20.04 20.49 -18.36
CA THR A 131 -19.69 21.23 -19.59
C THR A 131 -20.30 20.66 -20.88
N SER A 132 -21.08 19.58 -20.80
CA SER A 132 -21.80 19.07 -21.98
C SER A 132 -23.02 19.97 -22.30
N PRO A 133 -23.08 20.66 -23.46
CA PRO A 133 -24.25 21.42 -23.83
C PRO A 133 -25.42 20.47 -24.07
N VAL A 134 -26.55 20.78 -23.46
CA VAL A 134 -27.84 20.11 -23.73
C VAL A 134 -28.12 20.26 -25.22
N ALA A 135 -28.07 19.18 -25.96
CA ALA A 135 -28.52 19.16 -27.36
C ALA A 135 -30.06 19.35 -27.34
N THR A 136 -30.50 20.55 -27.67
CA THR A 136 -31.90 20.83 -27.92
C THR A 136 -32.26 20.27 -29.30
N HIS A 137 -33.12 19.27 -29.32
CA HIS A 137 -33.87 18.79 -30.46
C HIS A 137 -35.21 19.50 -30.54
#